data_35178e8e5ff78a8a763ccb1962d5a193
#
_entry.id   35178e8e5ff78a8a763ccb1962d5a193
#
_cell.length_a   1.000
_cell.length_b   1.000
_cell.length_c   1.000
_cell.angle_alpha   90.00
_cell.angle_beta   90.00
_cell.angle_gamma   90.00
#
_symmetry.space_group_name_H-M   'P 1'
#
loop_
_entity.id
_entity.type
_entity.pdbx_description
1 polymer ?
#
loop_
_entity_poly.entity_id
_entity_poly.type
_entity_poly.pdbx_seq_one_letter_code
_entity_poly.pdbx_strand_id
1 'polypeptide(L)'
;MAERRLVGSYPVIGIRPTIDGRRGALDVRGSLEEQTMNMAKSAAKLFEENLRYSNGEPVKVVIADTTIGRVGESAACADKFRREGVDITVTVTPCWCYGAETMDMDPQTIKAVWGFNGTERPGAVYLASVLATHAQKGLPAFGIYGHDVQEADDTTIPEDVKEKLLRFGRAAVAAASMRGTSYLQIGSVTMGIGGSIIDSDFIESYLGMRVESVDEVEIIRRMSEEIYDKAEFEKALKWAKETCKIG
;
A
#
# COMPACT_ATOMS: atom_id res chain seq x y z
N MET A 1 -17.92 1.48 -20.05
CA MET A 1 -17.59 2.67 -19.22
C MET A 1 -17.03 2.16 -17.91
N ALA A 2 -15.85 2.64 -17.50
CA ALA A 2 -15.33 2.29 -16.17
C ALA A 2 -16.34 2.76 -15.12
N GLU A 3 -16.67 1.87 -14.19
CA GLU A 3 -17.59 2.18 -13.12
C GLU A 3 -16.99 3.28 -12.25
N ARG A 4 -17.67 4.41 -12.12
CA ARG A 4 -17.17 5.54 -11.36
C ARG A 4 -17.25 5.19 -9.88
N ARG A 5 -16.13 5.26 -9.19
CA ARG A 5 -16.11 5.07 -7.74
C ARG A 5 -17.06 6.09 -7.08
N LEU A 6 -17.97 5.58 -6.24
CA LEU A 6 -18.95 6.42 -5.55
C LEU A 6 -18.36 7.19 -4.36
N VAL A 7 -17.21 6.73 -3.83
CA VAL A 7 -16.59 7.28 -2.63
C VAL A 7 -15.11 7.55 -2.88
N GLY A 8 -14.71 8.80 -2.67
CA GLY A 8 -13.31 9.23 -2.73
C GLY A 8 -12.60 9.00 -4.06
N SER A 9 -11.31 9.25 -4.09
CA SER A 9 -10.40 8.92 -5.19
C SER A 9 -9.81 7.52 -5.00
N TYR A 10 -9.31 6.91 -6.07
CA TYR A 10 -8.53 5.68 -5.97
C TYR A 10 -7.20 5.93 -5.24
N PRO A 11 -6.71 4.95 -4.44
CA PRO A 11 -5.46 5.08 -3.70
C PRO A 11 -4.25 5.33 -4.61
N VAL A 12 -3.33 6.18 -4.17
CA VAL A 12 -2.12 6.53 -4.89
C VAL A 12 -0.90 5.96 -4.16
N ILE A 13 0.03 5.36 -4.91
CA ILE A 13 1.31 4.88 -4.36
C ILE A 13 2.36 5.96 -4.53
N GLY A 14 3.03 6.35 -3.43
CA GLY A 14 4.16 7.26 -3.42
C GLY A 14 5.49 6.50 -3.25
N ILE A 15 6.47 6.76 -4.10
CA ILE A 15 7.81 6.19 -3.97
C ILE A 15 8.74 7.23 -3.37
N ARG A 16 9.40 6.87 -2.28
CA ARG A 16 10.36 7.69 -1.52
C ARG A 16 11.78 7.19 -1.75
N PRO A 17 12.56 7.76 -2.68
CA PRO A 17 13.97 7.42 -2.88
C PRO A 17 14.81 8.02 -1.76
N THR A 18 15.25 7.21 -0.79
CA THR A 18 16.06 7.68 0.33
C THR A 18 17.53 7.36 0.13
N ILE A 19 18.39 8.26 0.54
CA ILE A 19 19.82 8.23 0.27
C ILE A 19 20.63 8.72 1.48
N ASP A 20 21.87 8.32 1.58
CA ASP A 20 22.81 8.94 2.53
C ASP A 20 23.04 10.41 2.13
N GLY A 21 22.61 11.32 2.99
CA GLY A 21 22.69 12.76 2.73
C GLY A 21 24.08 13.38 2.90
N ARG A 22 25.10 12.59 3.26
CA ARG A 22 26.47 13.10 3.49
C ARG A 22 27.10 13.53 2.17
N ARG A 23 27.62 14.76 2.20
CA ARG A 23 28.51 15.31 1.18
C ARG A 23 29.82 15.68 1.85
N GLY A 24 30.90 15.38 1.23
CA GLY A 24 32.25 15.63 1.77
C GLY A 24 33.30 15.02 0.86
N ALA A 25 34.48 14.77 1.36
CA ALA A 25 35.60 14.25 0.56
C ALA A 25 35.30 12.93 -0.18
N LEU A 26 34.36 12.12 0.34
CA LEU A 26 33.95 10.86 -0.28
C LEU A 26 32.70 10.99 -1.16
N ASP A 27 32.02 12.13 -1.15
CA ASP A 27 30.75 12.39 -1.86
C ASP A 27 29.83 11.14 -1.96
N VAL A 28 29.54 10.53 -0.83
CA VAL A 28 28.72 9.29 -0.76
C VAL A 28 27.38 9.49 -1.46
N ARG A 29 26.78 10.66 -1.28
CA ARG A 29 25.50 10.99 -1.92
C ARG A 29 25.62 11.01 -3.44
N GLY A 30 26.62 11.75 -3.98
CA GLY A 30 26.79 11.88 -5.44
C GLY A 30 27.00 10.53 -6.12
N SER A 31 27.71 9.60 -5.47
CA SER A 31 27.96 8.25 -6.01
C SER A 31 26.72 7.34 -6.06
N LEU A 32 25.63 7.69 -5.38
CA LEU A 32 24.43 6.85 -5.25
C LEU A 32 23.15 7.53 -5.77
N GLU A 33 23.22 8.79 -6.16
CA GLU A 33 22.03 9.58 -6.56
C GLU A 33 21.27 8.91 -7.71
N GLU A 34 22.00 8.51 -8.75
CA GLU A 34 21.42 7.87 -9.93
C GLU A 34 20.82 6.50 -9.59
N GLN A 35 21.55 5.66 -8.88
CA GLN A 35 21.08 4.34 -8.46
C GLN A 35 19.78 4.46 -7.64
N THR A 36 19.75 5.37 -6.67
CA THR A 36 18.59 5.58 -5.81
C THR A 36 17.35 5.97 -6.60
N MET A 37 17.51 6.91 -7.54
CA MET A 37 16.39 7.37 -8.37
C MET A 37 15.97 6.28 -9.37
N ASN A 38 16.90 5.50 -9.91
CA ASN A 38 16.58 4.39 -10.82
C ASN A 38 15.83 3.26 -10.09
N MET A 39 16.17 2.94 -8.86
CA MET A 39 15.38 2.02 -8.02
C MET A 39 13.93 2.52 -7.86
N ALA A 40 13.75 3.80 -7.58
CA ALA A 40 12.41 4.38 -7.44
C ALA A 40 11.61 4.30 -8.74
N LYS A 41 12.22 4.63 -9.88
CA LYS A 41 11.60 4.53 -11.21
C LYS A 41 11.24 3.09 -11.57
N SER A 42 12.12 2.14 -11.26
CA SER A 42 11.89 0.72 -11.51
C SER A 42 10.73 0.18 -10.67
N ALA A 43 10.64 0.57 -9.39
CA ALA A 43 9.51 0.21 -8.53
C ALA A 43 8.20 0.83 -9.03
N ALA A 44 8.21 2.11 -9.43
CA ALA A 44 7.04 2.77 -9.98
C ALA A 44 6.53 2.06 -11.23
N LYS A 45 7.42 1.81 -12.19
CA LYS A 45 7.11 1.07 -13.42
C LYS A 45 6.52 -0.31 -13.12
N LEU A 46 7.12 -1.05 -12.18
CA LEU A 46 6.63 -2.37 -11.76
C LEU A 46 5.17 -2.30 -11.29
N PHE A 47 4.82 -1.31 -10.48
CA PHE A 47 3.44 -1.15 -10.00
C PHE A 47 2.48 -0.73 -11.11
N GLU A 48 2.82 0.26 -11.92
CA GLU A 48 1.98 0.74 -13.03
C GLU A 48 1.69 -0.34 -14.07
N GLU A 49 2.67 -1.20 -14.36
CA GLU A 49 2.50 -2.28 -15.32
C GLU A 49 1.65 -3.45 -14.78
N ASN A 50 1.72 -3.73 -13.47
CA ASN A 50 1.19 -4.97 -12.90
C ASN A 50 0.01 -4.79 -11.95
N LEU A 51 -0.27 -3.58 -11.45
CA LEU A 51 -1.38 -3.33 -10.55
C LEU A 51 -2.52 -2.60 -11.26
N ARG A 52 -3.74 -2.99 -10.92
CA ARG A 52 -4.95 -2.38 -11.46
C ARG A 52 -5.93 -2.06 -10.33
N TYR A 53 -6.65 -0.97 -10.48
CA TYR A 53 -7.84 -0.69 -9.68
C TYR A 53 -9.00 -1.61 -10.07
N SER A 54 -10.07 -1.59 -9.29
CA SER A 54 -11.28 -2.37 -9.59
C SER A 54 -11.95 -2.01 -10.93
N ASN A 55 -11.70 -0.80 -11.45
CA ASN A 55 -12.17 -0.36 -12.76
C ASN A 55 -11.27 -0.79 -13.93
N GLY A 56 -10.16 -1.50 -13.64
CA GLY A 56 -9.20 -1.98 -14.64
C GLY A 56 -8.10 -0.97 -15.02
N GLU A 57 -8.17 0.27 -14.55
CA GLU A 57 -7.12 1.26 -14.81
C GLU A 57 -5.82 0.96 -14.04
N PRO A 58 -4.65 1.30 -14.59
CA PRO A 58 -3.38 1.18 -13.86
C PRO A 58 -3.40 1.99 -12.56
N VAL A 59 -2.75 1.45 -11.53
CA VAL A 59 -2.58 2.17 -10.27
C VAL A 59 -1.69 3.39 -10.50
N LYS A 60 -2.14 4.57 -10.02
CA LYS A 60 -1.35 5.80 -10.08
C LYS A 60 -0.16 5.72 -9.13
N VAL A 61 1.04 6.02 -9.66
CA VAL A 61 2.27 6.08 -8.87
C VAL A 61 2.90 7.48 -8.97
N VAL A 62 3.40 7.98 -7.85
CA VAL A 62 4.06 9.28 -7.74
C VAL A 62 5.43 9.08 -7.11
N ILE A 63 6.48 9.64 -7.72
CA ILE A 63 7.83 9.61 -7.16
C ILE A 63 8.15 10.98 -6.56
N ALA A 64 8.89 11.04 -5.43
CA ALA A 64 9.43 12.29 -4.93
C ALA A 64 10.31 12.97 -5.99
N ASP A 65 10.32 14.32 -6.01
CA ASP A 65 11.03 15.07 -7.06
C ASP A 65 12.54 14.93 -6.96
N THR A 66 13.05 14.66 -5.77
CA THR A 66 14.48 14.46 -5.49
C THR A 66 14.68 13.25 -4.60
N THR A 67 15.91 12.75 -4.53
CA THR A 67 16.30 11.82 -3.49
C THR A 67 16.23 12.49 -2.11
N ILE A 68 15.94 11.70 -1.07
CA ILE A 68 15.69 12.17 0.29
C ILE A 68 16.85 11.76 1.18
N GLY A 69 17.73 12.68 1.48
CA GLY A 69 18.85 12.49 2.40
C GLY A 69 18.94 13.58 3.47
N ARG A 70 17.96 14.49 3.50
CA ARG A 70 17.90 15.61 4.45
C ARG A 70 16.46 15.95 4.82
N VAL A 71 16.30 16.59 5.96
CA VAL A 71 14.98 16.95 6.52
C VAL A 71 14.15 17.83 5.57
N GLY A 72 14.77 18.80 4.91
CA GLY A 72 14.07 19.67 3.93
C GLY A 72 13.53 18.90 2.72
N GLU A 73 14.27 17.92 2.21
CA GLU A 73 13.84 17.05 1.11
C GLU A 73 12.70 16.11 1.55
N SER A 74 12.77 15.62 2.78
CA SER A 74 11.68 14.83 3.37
C SER A 74 10.40 15.66 3.50
N ALA A 75 10.50 16.92 3.95
CA ALA A 75 9.36 17.81 4.05
C ALA A 75 8.75 18.12 2.67
N ALA A 76 9.58 18.40 1.66
CA ALA A 76 9.13 18.61 0.30
C ALA A 76 8.42 17.39 -0.30
N CYS A 77 8.94 16.19 -0.03
CA CYS A 77 8.30 14.93 -0.41
C CYS A 77 6.93 14.79 0.26
N ALA A 78 6.84 15.02 1.57
CA ALA A 78 5.57 14.94 2.30
C ALA A 78 4.54 15.93 1.77
N ASP A 79 4.94 17.16 1.44
CA ASP A 79 4.06 18.17 0.86
C ASP A 79 3.57 17.79 -0.55
N LYS A 80 4.45 17.23 -1.38
CA LYS A 80 4.07 16.69 -2.69
C LYS A 80 3.05 15.57 -2.53
N PHE A 81 3.34 14.58 -1.69
CA PHE A 81 2.50 13.39 -1.51
C PHE A 81 1.12 13.75 -0.97
N ARG A 82 1.04 14.73 -0.07
CA ARG A 82 -0.26 15.24 0.42
C ARG A 82 -1.08 15.87 -0.70
N ARG A 83 -0.46 16.67 -1.58
CA ARG A 83 -1.15 17.27 -2.73
C ARG A 83 -1.60 16.24 -3.76
N GLU A 84 -0.82 15.17 -3.94
CA GLU A 84 -1.12 14.09 -4.88
C GLU A 84 -2.08 13.02 -4.31
N GLY A 85 -2.46 13.15 -3.04
CA GLY A 85 -3.36 12.20 -2.37
C GLY A 85 -2.75 10.81 -2.21
N VAL A 86 -1.47 10.73 -1.82
CA VAL A 86 -0.77 9.46 -1.60
C VAL A 86 -1.28 8.79 -0.33
N ASP A 87 -1.75 7.54 -0.45
CA ASP A 87 -2.24 6.70 0.65
C ASP A 87 -1.26 5.58 1.02
N ILE A 88 -0.37 5.24 0.10
CA ILE A 88 0.56 4.12 0.23
C ILE A 88 1.96 4.62 -0.09
N THR A 89 2.94 4.28 0.74
CA THR A 89 4.33 4.66 0.46
C THR A 89 5.24 3.46 0.38
N VAL A 90 6.18 3.52 -0.58
CA VAL A 90 7.30 2.59 -0.66
C VAL A 90 8.59 3.41 -0.60
N THR A 91 9.31 3.28 0.49
CA THR A 91 10.65 3.85 0.61
C THR A 91 11.64 2.89 -0.02
N VAL A 92 12.46 3.36 -0.96
CA VAL A 92 13.56 2.60 -1.54
C VAL A 92 14.88 3.16 -1.05
N THR A 93 15.81 2.30 -0.63
CA THR A 93 17.12 2.72 -0.13
C THR A 93 18.24 1.81 -0.62
N PRO A 94 19.25 2.35 -1.35
CA PRO A 94 20.39 1.57 -1.80
C PRO A 94 21.43 1.36 -0.68
N CYS A 95 21.40 2.17 0.36
CA CYS A 95 22.46 2.25 1.35
C CYS A 95 21.93 2.56 2.76
N TRP A 96 22.84 2.62 3.71
CA TRP A 96 22.58 3.18 5.03
C TRP A 96 22.17 4.66 4.89
N CYS A 97 21.09 5.03 5.53
CA CYS A 97 20.59 6.41 5.62
C CYS A 97 20.53 6.87 7.08
N TYR A 98 20.17 8.13 7.31
CA TYR A 98 20.14 8.69 8.66
C TYR A 98 18.84 9.42 8.94
N GLY A 99 18.50 9.45 10.22
CA GLY A 99 17.46 10.31 10.76
C GLY A 99 16.03 9.97 10.33
N ALA A 100 15.13 10.82 10.78
CA ALA A 100 13.70 10.69 10.51
C ALA A 100 13.34 10.97 9.04
N GLU A 101 14.23 11.61 8.28
CA GLU A 101 14.05 11.90 6.85
C GLU A 101 13.89 10.65 6.00
N THR A 102 14.42 9.51 6.46
CA THR A 102 14.29 8.23 5.75
C THR A 102 12.95 7.54 6.02
N MET A 103 12.20 8.02 7.00
CA MET A 103 10.93 7.45 7.42
C MET A 103 9.76 8.21 6.80
N ASP A 104 8.73 7.49 6.43
CA ASP A 104 7.42 8.10 6.24
C ASP A 104 6.73 8.24 7.61
N MET A 105 6.60 9.49 8.06
CA MET A 105 6.06 9.82 9.38
C MET A 105 4.53 10.02 9.38
N ASP A 106 3.87 9.94 8.22
CA ASP A 106 2.42 10.07 8.15
C ASP A 106 1.73 8.83 8.75
N PRO A 107 0.94 8.95 9.81
CA PRO A 107 0.28 7.80 10.41
C PRO A 107 -0.82 7.19 9.55
N GLN A 108 -1.27 7.88 8.50
CA GLN A 108 -2.38 7.45 7.66
C GLN A 108 -1.95 6.67 6.42
N THR A 109 -0.66 6.67 6.08
CA THR A 109 -0.17 5.91 4.93
C THR A 109 0.15 4.45 5.27
N ILE A 110 -0.07 3.54 4.33
CA ILE A 110 0.37 2.14 4.42
C ILE A 110 1.79 2.06 3.86
N LYS A 111 2.74 1.55 4.63
CA LYS A 111 4.17 1.72 4.39
C LYS A 111 4.92 0.43 4.11
N ALA A 112 5.81 0.46 3.13
CA ALA A 112 6.88 -0.53 2.98
C ALA A 112 8.24 0.15 2.79
N VAL A 113 9.29 -0.58 3.11
CA VAL A 113 10.68 -0.18 2.85
C VAL A 113 11.37 -1.28 2.07
N TRP A 114 11.88 -0.94 0.90
CA TRP A 114 12.75 -1.82 0.12
C TRP A 114 14.19 -1.43 0.30
N GLY A 115 14.95 -2.29 1.00
CA GLY A 115 16.40 -2.16 1.17
C GLY A 115 17.13 -2.99 0.11
N PHE A 116 17.99 -2.34 -0.69
CA PHE A 116 18.83 -3.00 -1.67
C PHE A 116 19.85 -3.92 -0.98
N ASN A 117 19.90 -5.19 -1.37
CA ASN A 117 20.85 -6.16 -0.83
C ASN A 117 22.12 -6.19 -1.69
N GLY A 118 22.93 -5.15 -1.61
CA GLY A 118 24.13 -4.98 -2.41
C GLY A 118 25.42 -5.44 -1.72
N THR A 119 26.47 -5.74 -2.53
CA THR A 119 27.82 -6.08 -2.08
C THR A 119 28.48 -4.94 -1.31
N GLU A 120 28.21 -3.70 -1.72
CA GLU A 120 28.68 -2.49 -1.08
C GLU A 120 27.50 -1.71 -0.47
N ARG A 121 27.67 -1.08 0.68
CA ARG A 121 26.68 -0.18 1.27
C ARG A 121 25.24 -0.74 1.28
N PRO A 122 25.00 -1.93 1.82
CA PRO A 122 23.70 -2.59 1.64
C PRO A 122 22.57 -1.86 2.37
N GLY A 123 21.58 -1.39 1.64
CA GLY A 123 20.34 -0.84 2.18
C GLY A 123 19.53 -1.86 3.00
N ALA A 124 19.72 -3.15 2.72
CA ALA A 124 19.12 -4.24 3.48
C ALA A 124 19.60 -4.26 4.95
N VAL A 125 20.81 -3.85 5.25
CA VAL A 125 21.29 -3.71 6.63
C VAL A 125 20.58 -2.55 7.33
N TYR A 126 20.40 -1.44 6.64
CA TYR A 126 19.67 -0.30 7.19
C TYR A 126 18.17 -0.62 7.41
N LEU A 127 17.60 -1.50 6.62
CA LEU A 127 16.20 -1.92 6.70
C LEU A 127 15.80 -2.35 8.12
N ALA A 128 16.61 -3.16 8.80
CA ALA A 128 16.33 -3.60 10.16
C ALA A 128 16.21 -2.41 11.13
N SER A 129 17.09 -1.43 11.00
CA SER A 129 17.10 -0.21 11.84
C SER A 129 15.86 0.66 11.60
N VAL A 130 15.50 0.90 10.33
CA VAL A 130 14.34 1.76 10.01
C VAL A 130 13.03 1.09 10.39
N LEU A 131 12.90 -0.22 10.23
CA LEU A 131 11.70 -0.96 10.67
C LEU A 131 11.55 -0.94 12.20
N ALA A 132 12.63 -1.12 12.94
CA ALA A 132 12.63 -1.00 14.40
C ALA A 132 12.22 0.42 14.84
N THR A 133 12.70 1.45 14.15
CA THR A 133 12.33 2.84 14.44
C THR A 133 10.87 3.13 14.11
N HIS A 134 10.36 2.60 13.01
CA HIS A 134 8.92 2.67 12.68
C HIS A 134 8.07 2.01 13.77
N ALA A 135 8.43 0.80 14.19
CA ALA A 135 7.72 0.08 15.25
C ALA A 135 7.73 0.84 16.57
N GLN A 136 8.88 1.42 16.96
CA GLN A 136 9.02 2.22 18.17
C GLN A 136 8.11 3.46 18.16
N LYS A 137 7.82 4.02 17.00
CA LYS A 137 6.95 5.18 16.84
C LYS A 137 5.47 4.84 16.61
N GLY A 138 5.11 3.55 16.65
CA GLY A 138 3.75 3.10 16.38
C GLY A 138 3.30 3.31 14.91
N LEU A 139 4.25 3.35 13.99
CA LEU A 139 4.04 3.53 12.55
C LEU A 139 4.49 2.27 11.79
N PRO A 140 3.72 1.19 11.80
CA PRO A 140 4.16 -0.09 11.24
C PRO A 140 4.53 0.03 9.76
N ALA A 141 5.61 -0.61 9.36
CA ALA A 141 6.08 -0.68 8.00
C ALA A 141 6.51 -2.11 7.64
N PHE A 142 6.34 -2.49 6.37
CA PHE A 142 6.73 -3.80 5.84
C PHE A 142 8.13 -3.75 5.23
N GLY A 143 8.97 -4.72 5.59
CA GLY A 143 10.33 -4.83 5.06
C GLY A 143 10.39 -5.69 3.81
N ILE A 144 11.12 -5.21 2.80
CA ILE A 144 11.36 -5.92 1.53
C ILE A 144 12.86 -5.87 1.23
N TYR A 145 13.46 -7.01 0.92
CA TYR A 145 14.83 -7.14 0.43
C TYR A 145 15.00 -8.44 -0.36
N GLY A 146 16.00 -8.49 -1.22
CA GLY A 146 16.35 -9.66 -2.03
C GLY A 146 17.05 -10.74 -1.21
N HIS A 147 16.79 -12.02 -1.54
CA HIS A 147 17.46 -13.16 -0.93
C HIS A 147 18.97 -13.16 -1.29
N ASP A 148 19.26 -12.95 -2.57
CA ASP A 148 20.61 -12.97 -3.08
C ASP A 148 21.26 -11.58 -3.04
N VAL A 149 22.58 -11.55 -2.87
CA VAL A 149 23.37 -10.32 -2.88
C VAL A 149 23.58 -9.88 -4.32
N GLN A 150 23.28 -8.62 -4.63
CA GLN A 150 23.48 -8.00 -5.93
C GLN A 150 24.78 -7.20 -5.96
N GLU A 151 25.40 -7.07 -7.12
CA GLU A 151 26.52 -6.13 -7.31
C GLU A 151 26.04 -4.69 -7.12
N ALA A 152 26.92 -3.82 -6.65
CA ALA A 152 26.56 -2.47 -6.23
C ALA A 152 25.93 -1.62 -7.34
N ASP A 153 26.22 -1.90 -8.61
CA ASP A 153 25.71 -1.20 -9.79
C ASP A 153 24.51 -1.91 -10.46
N ASP A 154 24.11 -3.09 -9.97
CA ASP A 154 22.93 -3.80 -10.47
C ASP A 154 21.65 -3.10 -10.00
N THR A 155 20.94 -2.48 -10.93
CA THR A 155 19.68 -1.78 -10.70
C THR A 155 18.44 -2.61 -11.03
N THR A 156 18.62 -3.89 -11.37
CA THR A 156 17.49 -4.79 -11.65
C THR A 156 16.74 -5.14 -10.36
N ILE A 157 15.45 -5.43 -10.49
CA ILE A 157 14.67 -5.92 -9.36
C ILE A 157 14.66 -7.44 -9.40
N PRO A 158 15.26 -8.14 -8.42
CA PRO A 158 15.21 -9.61 -8.35
C PRO A 158 13.78 -10.13 -8.30
N GLU A 159 13.57 -11.35 -8.77
CA GLU A 159 12.21 -11.90 -8.89
C GLU A 159 11.49 -12.02 -7.54
N ASP A 160 12.20 -12.43 -6.50
CA ASP A 160 11.65 -12.51 -5.14
C ASP A 160 11.28 -11.11 -4.57
N VAL A 161 12.03 -10.07 -4.94
CA VAL A 161 11.71 -8.68 -4.59
C VAL A 161 10.50 -8.18 -5.37
N LYS A 162 10.40 -8.48 -6.68
CA LYS A 162 9.21 -8.16 -7.48
C LYS A 162 7.95 -8.78 -6.87
N GLU A 163 8.02 -10.07 -6.52
CA GLU A 163 6.90 -10.76 -5.89
C GLU A 163 6.47 -10.08 -4.59
N LYS A 164 7.44 -9.73 -3.72
CA LYS A 164 7.18 -9.05 -2.43
C LYS A 164 6.59 -7.66 -2.63
N LEU A 165 7.14 -6.87 -3.58
CA LEU A 165 6.62 -5.54 -3.92
C LEU A 165 5.19 -5.62 -4.45
N LEU A 166 4.92 -6.52 -5.39
CA LEU A 166 3.58 -6.69 -5.96
C LEU A 166 2.57 -7.23 -4.95
N ARG A 167 2.98 -8.13 -4.07
CA ARG A 167 2.13 -8.63 -2.97
C ARG A 167 1.77 -7.50 -2.01
N PHE A 168 2.77 -6.70 -1.58
CA PHE A 168 2.53 -5.51 -0.77
C PHE A 168 1.60 -4.52 -1.49
N GLY A 169 1.90 -4.18 -2.75
CA GLY A 169 1.12 -3.23 -3.54
C GLY A 169 -0.35 -3.63 -3.67
N ARG A 170 -0.63 -4.91 -3.99
CA ARG A 170 -2.00 -5.44 -4.05
C ARG A 170 -2.73 -5.31 -2.71
N ALA A 171 -2.10 -5.74 -1.63
CA ALA A 171 -2.69 -5.68 -0.30
C ALA A 171 -2.92 -4.23 0.15
N ALA A 172 -1.95 -3.35 -0.08
CA ALA A 172 -2.03 -1.94 0.30
C ALA A 172 -3.11 -1.18 -0.50
N VAL A 173 -3.21 -1.41 -1.82
CA VAL A 173 -4.27 -0.82 -2.65
C VAL A 173 -5.65 -1.30 -2.18
N ALA A 174 -5.80 -2.59 -1.86
CA ALA A 174 -7.06 -3.12 -1.35
C ALA A 174 -7.44 -2.47 0.00
N ALA A 175 -6.50 -2.43 0.96
CA ALA A 175 -6.74 -1.82 2.27
C ALA A 175 -7.02 -0.32 2.19
N ALA A 176 -6.24 0.43 1.41
CA ALA A 176 -6.47 1.86 1.22
C ALA A 176 -7.80 2.17 0.49
N SER A 177 -8.27 1.25 -0.37
CA SER A 177 -9.56 1.37 -1.05
C SER A 177 -10.76 1.22 -0.11
N MET A 178 -10.58 0.67 1.09
CA MET A 178 -11.65 0.56 2.09
C MET A 178 -11.99 1.91 2.71
N ARG A 179 -11.04 2.83 2.81
CA ARG A 179 -11.23 4.15 3.42
C ARG A 179 -12.40 4.90 2.75
N GLY A 180 -13.30 5.43 3.57
CA GLY A 180 -14.47 6.18 3.12
C GLY A 180 -15.59 5.30 2.56
N THR A 181 -15.53 3.97 2.71
CA THR A 181 -16.62 3.05 2.38
C THR A 181 -17.40 2.64 3.63
N SER A 182 -18.55 1.99 3.45
CA SER A 182 -19.32 1.42 4.56
C SER A 182 -19.06 -0.09 4.68
N TYR A 183 -18.99 -0.57 5.91
CA TYR A 183 -19.06 -1.97 6.25
C TYR A 183 -20.51 -2.30 6.62
N LEU A 184 -21.19 -3.11 5.81
CA LEU A 184 -22.57 -3.48 6.07
C LEU A 184 -22.64 -4.73 6.93
N GLN A 185 -23.20 -4.59 8.13
CA GLN A 185 -23.55 -5.70 9.02
C GLN A 185 -25.05 -6.01 8.85
N ILE A 186 -25.36 -7.25 8.52
CA ILE A 186 -26.74 -7.73 8.39
C ILE A 186 -27.07 -8.57 9.63
N GLY A 187 -28.12 -8.19 10.36
CA GLY A 187 -28.47 -8.76 11.65
C GLY A 187 -27.59 -8.24 12.79
N SER A 188 -27.42 -9.06 13.83
CA SER A 188 -26.63 -8.72 15.02
C SER A 188 -25.82 -9.92 15.49
N VAL A 189 -25.37 -9.91 16.74
CA VAL A 189 -24.62 -11.03 17.34
C VAL A 189 -25.48 -12.29 17.35
N THR A 190 -25.08 -13.29 16.56
CA THR A 190 -25.82 -14.55 16.46
C THR A 190 -25.43 -15.47 17.61
N MET A 191 -26.41 -15.82 18.47
CA MET A 191 -26.27 -16.76 19.60
C MET A 191 -25.08 -16.47 20.54
N GLY A 192 -24.61 -15.22 20.60
CA GLY A 192 -23.47 -14.85 21.44
C GLY A 192 -22.11 -15.33 20.91
N ILE A 193 -22.01 -15.72 19.64
CA ILE A 193 -20.74 -16.15 19.02
C ILE A 193 -19.80 -14.95 18.92
N GLY A 194 -18.67 -15.00 19.63
CA GLY A 194 -17.71 -13.90 19.70
C GLY A 194 -17.19 -13.41 18.35
N GLY A 195 -17.03 -14.29 17.37
CA GLY A 195 -16.58 -13.94 16.02
C GLY A 195 -17.59 -13.13 15.19
N SER A 196 -18.86 -13.01 15.64
CA SER A 196 -19.86 -12.16 15.01
C SER A 196 -19.96 -10.77 15.63
N ILE A 197 -19.15 -10.48 16.65
CA ILE A 197 -19.08 -9.14 17.27
C ILE A 197 -18.09 -8.32 16.49
N ILE A 198 -18.55 -7.18 15.98
CA ILE A 198 -17.73 -6.20 15.26
C ILE A 198 -17.49 -4.99 16.15
N ASP A 199 -16.22 -4.68 16.35
CA ASP A 199 -15.81 -3.44 16.97
C ASP A 199 -15.83 -2.33 15.92
N SER A 200 -16.85 -1.48 15.98
CA SER A 200 -17.02 -0.36 15.04
C SER A 200 -15.89 0.65 15.15
N ASP A 201 -15.37 0.89 16.37
CA ASP A 201 -14.26 1.84 16.57
C ASP A 201 -12.97 1.33 15.92
N PHE A 202 -12.74 0.01 15.96
CA PHE A 202 -11.61 -0.60 15.24
C PHE A 202 -11.77 -0.43 13.71
N ILE A 203 -12.94 -0.76 13.17
CA ILE A 203 -13.22 -0.64 11.73
C ILE A 203 -13.04 0.80 11.25
N GLU A 204 -13.55 1.77 12.03
CA GLU A 204 -13.42 3.19 11.72
C GLU A 204 -11.96 3.68 11.83
N SER A 205 -11.28 3.36 12.92
CA SER A 205 -9.94 3.87 13.21
C SER A 205 -8.86 3.28 12.30
N TYR A 206 -8.92 1.98 11.99
CA TYR A 206 -7.89 1.30 11.21
C TYR A 206 -8.19 1.20 9.72
N LEU A 207 -9.46 1.03 9.34
CA LEU A 207 -9.85 0.89 7.94
C LEU A 207 -10.50 2.15 7.36
N GLY A 208 -10.85 3.12 8.21
CA GLY A 208 -11.54 4.35 7.80
C GLY A 208 -12.93 4.07 7.22
N MET A 209 -13.56 2.98 7.64
CA MET A 209 -14.89 2.55 7.20
C MET A 209 -15.93 2.86 8.28
N ARG A 210 -17.15 3.20 7.86
CA ARG A 210 -18.29 3.32 8.78
C ARG A 210 -19.05 2.01 8.84
N VAL A 211 -19.40 1.55 10.05
CA VAL A 211 -20.27 0.39 10.22
C VAL A 211 -21.74 0.82 10.09
N GLU A 212 -22.44 0.18 9.16
CA GLU A 212 -23.89 0.31 8.97
C GLU A 212 -24.56 -0.99 9.37
N SER A 213 -25.65 -0.94 10.12
CA SER A 213 -26.39 -2.13 10.53
C SER A 213 -27.77 -2.14 9.89
N VAL A 214 -28.15 -3.30 9.34
CA VAL A 214 -29.44 -3.55 8.73
C VAL A 214 -30.02 -4.82 9.32
N ASP A 215 -31.29 -4.81 9.69
CA ASP A 215 -31.99 -5.99 10.17
C ASP A 215 -32.24 -7.00 9.04
N GLU A 216 -32.19 -8.28 9.34
CA GLU A 216 -32.44 -9.36 8.37
C GLU A 216 -33.84 -9.27 7.73
N VAL A 217 -34.80 -8.71 8.43
CA VAL A 217 -36.15 -8.46 7.92
C VAL A 217 -36.14 -7.62 6.62
N GLU A 218 -35.13 -6.75 6.44
CA GLU A 218 -34.99 -5.97 5.23
C GLU A 218 -34.66 -6.85 4.01
N ILE A 219 -33.89 -7.94 4.20
CA ILE A 219 -33.65 -8.92 3.11
C ILE A 219 -34.94 -9.59 2.71
N ILE A 220 -35.71 -10.05 3.70
CA ILE A 220 -37.02 -10.70 3.43
C ILE A 220 -37.96 -9.75 2.71
N ARG A 221 -38.04 -8.50 3.16
CA ARG A 221 -38.85 -7.47 2.51
C ARG A 221 -38.43 -7.25 1.06
N ARG A 222 -37.13 -7.09 0.78
CA ARG A 222 -36.61 -6.91 -0.58
C ARG A 222 -36.87 -8.11 -1.47
N MET A 223 -36.75 -9.32 -0.94
CA MET A 223 -37.09 -10.53 -1.70
C MET A 223 -38.58 -10.58 -2.03
N SER A 224 -39.48 -10.27 -1.08
CA SER A 224 -40.93 -10.30 -1.26
C SER A 224 -41.43 -9.22 -2.21
N GLU A 225 -40.80 -8.06 -2.20
CA GLU A 225 -41.17 -6.91 -3.04
C GLU A 225 -40.34 -6.80 -4.33
N GLU A 226 -39.49 -7.80 -4.62
CA GLU A 226 -38.58 -7.84 -5.77
C GLU A 226 -37.68 -6.60 -5.91
N ILE A 227 -37.21 -6.03 -4.77
CA ILE A 227 -36.33 -4.86 -4.74
C ILE A 227 -34.87 -5.33 -4.83
N TYR A 228 -34.44 -5.73 -5.99
CA TYR A 228 -33.04 -6.10 -6.29
C TYR A 228 -32.75 -5.92 -7.79
N ASP A 229 -31.47 -5.78 -8.13
CA ASP A 229 -31.01 -5.75 -9.52
C ASP A 229 -31.11 -7.15 -10.13
N LYS A 230 -32.09 -7.34 -11.01
CA LYS A 230 -32.37 -8.64 -11.66
C LYS A 230 -31.21 -9.10 -12.54
N ALA A 231 -30.51 -8.20 -13.21
CA ALA A 231 -29.38 -8.55 -14.07
C ALA A 231 -28.17 -9.03 -13.24
N GLU A 232 -27.87 -8.38 -12.12
CA GLU A 232 -26.83 -8.83 -11.20
C GLU A 232 -27.21 -10.14 -10.50
N PHE A 233 -28.47 -10.31 -10.13
CA PHE A 233 -28.97 -11.58 -9.59
C PHE A 233 -28.74 -12.75 -10.54
N GLU A 234 -29.09 -12.60 -11.82
CA GLU A 234 -28.89 -13.66 -12.83
C GLU A 234 -27.40 -13.99 -13.03
N LYS A 235 -26.52 -12.99 -13.02
CA LYS A 235 -25.06 -13.22 -13.08
C LYS A 235 -24.57 -14.02 -11.87
N ALA A 236 -24.98 -13.61 -10.67
CA ALA A 236 -24.60 -14.28 -9.44
C ALA A 236 -25.14 -15.72 -9.39
N LEU A 237 -26.40 -15.94 -9.79
CA LEU A 237 -27.02 -17.27 -9.86
C LEU A 237 -26.31 -18.17 -10.87
N LYS A 238 -25.97 -17.65 -12.03
CA LYS A 238 -25.21 -18.38 -13.05
C LYS A 238 -23.84 -18.77 -12.51
N TRP A 239 -23.10 -17.82 -11.93
CA TRP A 239 -21.80 -18.10 -11.32
C TRP A 239 -21.89 -19.17 -10.23
N ALA A 240 -22.88 -19.10 -9.34
CA ALA A 240 -23.07 -20.08 -8.28
C ALA A 240 -23.31 -21.49 -8.84
N LYS A 241 -24.19 -21.62 -9.86
CA LYS A 241 -24.48 -22.89 -10.52
C LYS A 241 -23.27 -23.50 -11.24
N GLU A 242 -22.40 -22.67 -11.82
CA GLU A 242 -21.24 -23.12 -12.59
C GLU A 242 -20.02 -23.42 -11.71
N THR A 243 -19.90 -22.75 -10.53
CA THR A 243 -18.69 -22.79 -9.70
C THR A 243 -18.87 -23.61 -8.42
N CYS A 244 -20.07 -23.58 -7.83
CA CYS A 244 -20.32 -24.24 -6.57
C CYS A 244 -20.79 -25.70 -6.79
N LYS A 245 -20.28 -26.61 -5.96
CA LYS A 245 -20.79 -27.97 -5.91
C LYS A 245 -22.15 -27.95 -5.18
N ILE A 246 -23.17 -28.47 -5.84
CA ILE A 246 -24.46 -28.71 -5.21
C ILE A 246 -24.32 -30.01 -4.43
N GLY A 247 -24.48 -29.94 -3.11
CA GLY A 247 -24.48 -31.12 -2.24
C GLY A 247 -25.77 -31.92 -2.34
#